data_6c303d0b7da07468768aaa99f37a1536
#
_entry.id   6c303d0b7da07468768aaa99f37a1536
#
_cell.length_a   1.000
_cell.length_b   1.000
_cell.length_c   1.000
_cell.angle_alpha   90.00
_cell.angle_beta   90.00
_cell.angle_gamma   90.00
#
_symmetry.space_group_name_H-M   'P 1'
#
loop_
_entity.id
_entity.type
_entity.pdbx_description
1 polymer ?
#
loop_
_entity_poly.entity_id
_entity_poly.type
_entity_poly.pdbx_seq_one_letter_code
_entity_poly.pdbx_strand_id
1 'polypeptide(L)'
;MSLKIVFMGTPEFSVPTLDALIKNKFNIVRAYTQPPKKSKRGHKINPSPIEEFCKKNEINFKNPINLNSDEEFKIFKGLSPDIVVVVAYGQIIPKKFLNTTKFGFINVHASLLPKWRGAAPIQRAIMNG
;
A
#
# COMPACT_ATOMS: atom_id res chain seq x y z
N MET A 1 15.59 16.64 1.21
CA MET A 1 14.19 16.41 1.35
C MET A 1 13.80 15.04 0.93
N SER A 2 13.15 14.33 1.75
CA SER A 2 12.76 12.98 1.41
C SER A 2 11.37 12.98 0.80
N LEU A 3 11.14 12.03 -0.08
CA LEU A 3 9.82 11.84 -0.64
C LEU A 3 8.88 11.32 0.44
N LYS A 4 7.67 11.81 0.44
CA LYS A 4 6.64 11.27 1.30
C LYS A 4 5.94 10.17 0.55
N ILE A 5 6.06 8.95 1.04
CA ILE A 5 5.53 7.77 0.37
C ILE A 5 4.37 7.19 1.17
N VAL A 6 3.30 6.90 0.46
CA VAL A 6 2.20 6.11 1.01
C VAL A 6 2.32 4.73 0.39
N PHE A 7 2.23 3.69 1.21
CA PHE A 7 2.28 2.32 0.74
C PHE A 7 0.89 1.70 0.83
N MET A 8 0.48 0.98 -0.20
CA MET A 8 -0.80 0.28 -0.17
C MET A 8 -0.58 -1.17 -0.54
N GLY A 9 -0.87 -2.08 0.38
CA GLY A 9 -0.68 -3.50 0.13
C GLY A 9 -1.36 -4.32 1.19
N THR A 10 -1.53 -5.61 0.94
CA THR A 10 -2.26 -6.48 1.86
C THR A 10 -1.58 -7.82 2.13
N PRO A 11 -1.29 -8.67 1.11
CA PRO A 11 -0.84 -10.03 1.37
C PRO A 11 0.62 -10.11 1.77
N GLU A 12 1.01 -11.30 2.14
CA GLU A 12 2.37 -11.57 2.58
C GLU A 12 3.41 -11.14 1.57
N PHE A 13 3.15 -11.36 0.28
CA PHE A 13 4.17 -11.04 -0.70
C PHE A 13 4.33 -9.54 -0.93
N SER A 14 3.47 -8.72 -0.33
CA SER A 14 3.64 -7.27 -0.35
C SER A 14 4.65 -6.81 0.69
N VAL A 15 4.88 -7.61 1.72
CA VAL A 15 5.74 -7.24 2.83
C VAL A 15 7.18 -6.95 2.41
N PRO A 16 7.80 -7.76 1.55
CA PRO A 16 9.18 -7.47 1.18
C PRO A 16 9.39 -6.10 0.54
N THR A 17 8.41 -5.62 -0.22
CA THR A 17 8.55 -4.30 -0.83
C THR A 17 8.52 -3.21 0.24
N LEU A 18 7.58 -3.31 1.18
CA LEU A 18 7.52 -2.33 2.25
C LEU A 18 8.78 -2.38 3.11
N ASP A 19 9.25 -3.58 3.42
CA ASP A 19 10.45 -3.76 4.20
C ASP A 19 11.66 -3.14 3.48
N ALA A 20 11.76 -3.34 2.19
CA ALA A 20 12.86 -2.77 1.41
C ALA A 20 12.83 -1.24 1.42
N LEU A 21 11.64 -0.67 1.32
CA LEU A 21 11.53 0.77 1.36
C LEU A 21 12.01 1.33 2.69
N ILE A 22 11.65 0.66 3.77
CA ILE A 22 12.05 1.10 5.09
C ILE A 22 13.55 0.93 5.31
N LYS A 23 14.09 -0.19 4.89
CA LYS A 23 15.52 -0.44 5.05
C LYS A 23 16.36 0.53 4.26
N ASN A 24 15.82 1.05 3.17
CA ASN A 24 16.52 2.03 2.36
C ASN A 24 16.20 3.46 2.78
N LYS A 25 15.61 3.61 3.96
CA LYS A 25 15.40 4.91 4.58
C LYS A 25 14.40 5.81 3.88
N PHE A 26 13.49 5.23 3.11
CA PHE A 26 12.41 6.02 2.53
C PHE A 26 11.41 6.38 3.61
N ASN A 27 10.79 7.53 3.45
CA ASN A 27 9.85 8.03 4.43
C ASN A 27 8.43 7.52 4.11
N ILE A 28 8.00 6.49 4.83
CA ILE A 28 6.65 5.96 4.66
C ILE A 28 5.76 6.69 5.64
N VAL A 29 4.98 7.64 5.11
CA VAL A 29 4.13 8.44 5.99
C VAL A 29 2.89 7.68 6.44
N ARG A 30 2.45 6.70 5.67
CA ARG A 30 1.31 5.88 6.05
C ARG A 30 1.26 4.65 5.17
N ALA A 31 0.83 3.53 5.73
CA ALA A 31 0.53 2.34 4.96
C ALA A 31 -0.98 2.13 4.98
N TYR A 32 -1.53 1.67 3.87
CA TYR A 32 -2.94 1.30 3.78
C TYR A 32 -3.00 -0.19 3.48
N THR A 33 -3.91 -0.87 4.14
CA THR A 33 -4.07 -2.31 3.94
C THR A 33 -5.54 -2.65 4.11
N GLN A 34 -5.93 -3.83 3.71
CA GLN A 34 -7.32 -4.24 3.90
C GLN A 34 -7.59 -4.53 5.36
N PRO A 35 -8.86 -4.39 5.78
CA PRO A 35 -9.19 -4.69 7.18
C PRO A 35 -9.02 -6.17 7.49
N PRO A 36 -8.93 -6.50 8.78
CA PRO A 36 -8.78 -7.90 9.17
C PRO A 36 -9.91 -8.76 8.63
N LYS A 37 -9.58 -10.01 8.34
CA LYS A 37 -10.56 -10.96 7.82
C LYS A 37 -10.77 -12.08 8.78
N LYS A 38 -11.99 -12.62 8.81
CA LYS A 38 -12.27 -13.79 9.57
C LYS A 38 -11.62 -14.99 8.91
N SER A 39 -10.95 -15.80 9.69
CA SER A 39 -10.42 -17.03 9.15
C SER A 39 -11.57 -18.01 9.00
N LYS A 40 -11.41 -18.98 8.11
CA LYS A 40 -12.42 -19.98 7.91
C LYS A 40 -12.55 -20.90 9.10
N ARG A 41 -11.53 -21.01 9.91
CA ARG A 41 -11.56 -21.86 11.06
C ARG A 41 -11.60 -21.05 12.30
N GLY A 42 -12.48 -21.39 13.21
CA GLY A 42 -12.49 -20.81 14.52
C GLY A 42 -12.92 -19.39 14.63
N HIS A 43 -13.41 -18.81 13.57
CA HIS A 43 -13.94 -17.44 13.61
C HIS A 43 -12.94 -16.42 14.13
N LYS A 44 -11.67 -16.71 14.02
CA LYS A 44 -10.67 -15.73 14.42
C LYS A 44 -10.56 -14.63 13.38
N ILE A 45 -10.37 -13.42 13.89
CA ILE A 45 -10.14 -12.29 13.00
C ILE A 45 -8.64 -12.10 12.87
N ASN A 46 -8.14 -12.18 11.66
CA ASN A 46 -6.71 -12.06 11.41
C ASN A 46 -6.40 -10.78 10.66
N PRO A 47 -5.51 -9.95 11.20
CA PRO A 47 -5.07 -8.78 10.45
C PRO A 47 -4.30 -9.20 9.21
N SER A 48 -4.18 -8.29 8.26
CA SER A 48 -3.41 -8.58 7.07
C SER A 48 -1.93 -8.68 7.42
N PRO A 49 -1.14 -9.37 6.59
CA PRO A 49 0.30 -9.38 6.81
C PRO A 49 0.93 -7.99 6.85
N ILE A 50 0.43 -7.06 6.04
CA ILE A 50 0.94 -5.69 6.07
C ILE A 50 0.61 -5.02 7.40
N GLU A 51 -0.61 -5.24 7.91
CA GLU A 51 -0.95 -4.65 9.19
C GLU A 51 -0.04 -5.19 10.29
N GLU A 52 0.19 -6.50 10.30
CA GLU A 52 1.08 -7.10 11.30
C GLU A 52 2.50 -6.55 11.20
N PHE A 53 2.97 -6.39 9.99
CA PHE A 53 4.31 -5.84 9.77
C PHE A 53 4.39 -4.40 10.27
N CYS A 54 3.35 -3.61 10.03
CA CYS A 54 3.32 -2.23 10.47
C CYS A 54 3.31 -2.11 11.98
N LYS A 55 2.53 -2.97 12.65
CA LYS A 55 2.49 -2.96 14.10
C LYS A 55 3.84 -3.33 14.69
N LYS A 56 4.50 -4.30 14.09
CA LYS A 56 5.77 -4.77 14.59
C LYS A 56 6.87 -3.73 14.39
N ASN A 57 6.78 -2.95 13.35
CA ASN A 57 7.81 -1.99 13.00
C ASN A 57 7.42 -0.54 13.25
N GLU A 58 6.32 -0.34 13.97
CA GLU A 58 5.87 1.00 14.35
C GLU A 58 5.65 1.92 13.17
N ILE A 59 5.00 1.40 12.15
CA ILE A 59 4.65 2.17 10.98
C ILE A 59 3.19 2.56 11.07
N ASN A 60 2.88 3.82 10.84
CA ASN A 60 1.49 4.26 10.84
C ASN A 60 0.74 3.60 9.70
N PHE A 61 -0.45 3.07 9.99
CA PHE A 61 -1.25 2.42 8.97
C PHE A 61 -2.72 2.68 9.19
N LYS A 62 -3.50 2.46 8.13
CA LYS A 62 -4.95 2.48 8.18
C LYS A 62 -5.47 1.26 7.46
N ASN A 63 -6.61 0.74 7.93
CA ASN A 63 -7.23 -0.41 7.29
C ASN A 63 -8.71 -0.14 7.01
N PRO A 64 -9.01 0.86 6.18
CA PRO A 64 -10.41 1.20 5.91
C PRO A 64 -11.08 0.12 5.07
N ILE A 65 -12.39 0.00 5.22
CA ILE A 65 -13.17 -0.96 4.44
C ILE A 65 -13.10 -0.62 2.96
N ASN A 66 -13.13 0.66 2.64
CA ASN A 66 -12.92 1.12 1.29
C ASN A 66 -12.46 2.58 1.34
N LEU A 67 -12.15 3.14 0.19
CA LEU A 67 -11.64 4.51 0.11
C LEU A 67 -12.65 5.48 -0.46
N ASN A 68 -13.94 5.13 -0.40
CA ASN A 68 -14.95 5.94 -1.06
C ASN A 68 -15.45 7.14 -0.28
N SER A 69 -15.21 7.20 1.02
CA SER A 69 -15.75 8.29 1.81
C SER A 69 -14.96 9.56 1.65
N ASP A 70 -15.62 10.68 1.85
CA ASP A 70 -14.96 11.97 1.83
C ASP A 70 -13.93 12.08 2.93
N GLU A 71 -14.20 11.45 4.05
CA GLU A 71 -13.28 11.47 5.17
C GLU A 71 -11.97 10.78 4.83
N GLU A 72 -12.05 9.60 4.21
CA GLU A 72 -10.82 8.91 3.84
C GLU A 72 -10.04 9.70 2.81
N PHE A 73 -10.72 10.38 1.91
CA PHE A 73 -10.04 11.20 0.95
C PHE A 73 -9.33 12.39 1.61
N LYS A 74 -10.01 13.03 2.57
CA LYS A 74 -9.40 14.14 3.28
C LYS A 74 -8.15 13.72 4.05
N ILE A 75 -8.22 12.56 4.67
CA ILE A 75 -7.08 12.04 5.41
C ILE A 75 -5.92 11.79 4.48
N PHE A 76 -6.18 11.14 3.35
CA PHE A 76 -5.14 10.85 2.38
C PHE A 76 -4.53 12.14 1.83
N LYS A 77 -5.38 13.06 1.45
CA LYS A 77 -4.91 14.33 0.91
C LYS A 77 -4.07 15.09 1.92
N GLY A 78 -4.46 15.01 3.19
CA GLY A 78 -3.73 15.68 4.24
C GLY A 78 -2.33 15.13 4.46
N LEU A 79 -2.06 13.90 4.02
CA LEU A 79 -0.72 13.36 4.10
C LEU A 79 0.22 13.99 3.08
N SER A 80 -0.33 14.63 2.06
CA SER A 80 0.42 15.24 0.96
C SER A 80 1.45 14.28 0.38
N PRO A 81 1.03 13.10 -0.05
CA PRO A 81 2.00 12.13 -0.53
C PRO A 81 2.63 12.57 -1.84
N ASP A 82 3.92 12.33 -1.96
CA ASP A 82 4.61 12.59 -3.20
C ASP A 82 4.39 11.45 -4.17
N ILE A 83 4.37 10.23 -3.66
CA ILE A 83 4.19 9.05 -4.50
C ILE A 83 3.52 7.96 -3.68
N VAL A 84 2.73 7.13 -4.35
CA VAL A 84 2.10 5.99 -3.71
C VAL A 84 2.61 4.72 -4.35
N VAL A 85 3.05 3.77 -3.54
CA VAL A 85 3.53 2.48 -4.02
C VAL A 85 2.45 1.45 -3.70
N VAL A 86 1.91 0.80 -4.71
CA VAL A 86 0.82 -0.15 -4.55
C VAL A 86 1.31 -1.55 -4.87
N VAL A 87 1.12 -2.47 -3.95
CA VAL A 87 1.48 -3.87 -4.16
C VAL A 87 0.34 -4.73 -3.66
N ALA A 88 -0.54 -5.13 -4.55
CA ALA A 88 -1.68 -5.99 -4.23
C ALA A 88 -2.51 -5.45 -3.06
N TYR A 89 -2.96 -4.23 -3.20
CA TYR A 89 -3.80 -3.63 -2.16
C TYR A 89 -5.16 -4.32 -2.07
N GLY A 90 -5.77 -4.60 -3.21
CA GLY A 90 -7.02 -5.32 -3.23
C GLY A 90 -8.28 -4.48 -3.10
N GLN A 91 -8.16 -3.19 -3.19
CA GLN A 91 -9.30 -2.28 -3.18
C GLN A 91 -9.18 -1.31 -4.35
N ILE A 92 -10.32 -0.80 -4.76
CA ILE A 92 -10.36 0.20 -5.82
C ILE A 92 -9.89 1.54 -5.26
N ILE A 93 -9.00 2.18 -5.96
CA ILE A 93 -8.48 3.47 -5.55
C ILE A 93 -9.23 4.53 -6.38
N PRO A 94 -10.01 5.39 -5.73
CA PRO A 94 -10.78 6.39 -6.49
C PRO A 94 -9.87 7.34 -7.27
N LYS A 95 -10.36 7.73 -8.42
CA LYS A 95 -9.58 8.59 -9.30
C LYS A 95 -9.09 9.86 -8.63
N LYS A 96 -9.89 10.44 -7.76
CA LYS A 96 -9.49 11.69 -7.13
C LYS A 96 -8.24 11.53 -6.26
N PHE A 97 -7.94 10.30 -5.79
CA PHE A 97 -6.72 10.09 -5.03
C PHE A 97 -5.49 10.28 -5.92
N LEU A 98 -5.60 9.89 -7.19
CA LEU A 98 -4.47 10.00 -8.10
C LEU A 98 -4.03 11.43 -8.32
N ASN A 99 -4.98 12.34 -8.27
CA ASN A 99 -4.69 13.73 -8.56
C ASN A 99 -4.07 14.49 -7.40
N THR A 100 -3.90 13.83 -6.26
CA THR A 100 -3.33 14.51 -5.10
C THR A 100 -1.86 14.24 -4.92
N THR A 101 -1.28 13.39 -5.75
CA THR A 101 0.12 13.01 -5.58
C THR A 101 0.96 13.76 -6.59
N LYS A 102 2.17 14.08 -6.17
CA LYS A 102 3.07 14.80 -7.05
C LYS A 102 3.58 13.93 -8.18
N PHE A 103 3.93 12.70 -7.88
CA PHE A 103 4.50 11.79 -8.88
C PHE A 103 3.61 10.61 -9.22
N GLY A 104 2.40 10.57 -8.70
CA GLY A 104 1.45 9.53 -9.07
C GLY A 104 1.59 8.25 -8.27
N PHE A 105 1.05 7.19 -8.84
CA PHE A 105 1.02 5.88 -8.20
C PHE A 105 1.89 4.92 -9.00
N ILE A 106 2.66 4.11 -8.29
CA ILE A 106 3.45 3.05 -8.91
C ILE A 106 2.87 1.72 -8.46
N ASN A 107 2.46 0.91 -9.41
CA ASN A 107 1.94 -0.40 -9.10
C ASN A 107 3.03 -1.44 -9.30
N VAL A 108 3.49 -2.03 -8.21
CA VAL A 108 4.53 -3.03 -8.29
C VAL A 108 3.88 -4.40 -8.42
N HIS A 109 4.17 -5.07 -9.52
CA HIS A 109 3.67 -6.41 -9.70
C HIS A 109 4.69 -7.38 -9.18
N ALA A 110 4.33 -8.10 -8.14
CA ALA A 110 5.19 -9.13 -7.64
C ALA A 110 5.12 -10.28 -8.61
N SER A 111 6.17 -10.49 -9.35
CA SER A 111 6.18 -11.60 -10.28
C SER A 111 6.42 -12.88 -9.51
N LEU A 112 5.55 -13.83 -9.72
CA LEU A 112 5.75 -15.12 -9.13
C LEU A 112 6.54 -16.02 -10.05
N LEU A 113 6.93 -15.50 -11.20
CA LEU A 113 7.64 -16.31 -12.14
C LEU A 113 9.12 -16.23 -11.86
N PRO A 114 9.69 -17.33 -11.47
CA PRO A 114 11.08 -17.30 -11.08
C PRO A 114 12.01 -16.93 -12.20
N LYS A 115 11.61 -17.16 -13.42
CA LYS A 115 12.47 -16.85 -14.47
C LYS A 115 12.31 -15.47 -14.99
N TRP A 116 11.61 -14.69 -14.31
CA TRP A 116 11.48 -13.37 -14.67
C TRP A 116 12.82 -12.73 -14.58
N ARG A 117 13.35 -12.31 -15.61
CA ARG A 117 14.62 -11.77 -15.52
C ARG A 117 14.56 -10.37 -15.91
N GLY A 118 15.47 -9.64 -15.61
CA GLY A 118 15.41 -8.26 -15.79
C GLY A 118 14.66 -7.67 -14.64
N ALA A 119 14.40 -6.46 -14.66
CA ALA A 119 13.72 -5.78 -13.59
C ALA A 119 12.30 -6.23 -13.52
N ALA A 120 11.81 -6.39 -12.35
CA ALA A 120 10.42 -6.62 -12.16
C ALA A 120 9.70 -5.44 -12.79
N PRO A 121 8.59 -5.69 -13.41
CA PRO A 121 7.89 -4.61 -14.07
C PRO A 121 7.34 -3.66 -13.05
N ILE A 122 7.94 -2.52 -13.00
CA ILE A 122 7.34 -1.45 -12.25
C ILE A 122 6.59 -0.68 -13.27
N GLN A 123 5.28 -0.87 -13.26
CA GLN A 123 4.50 -0.16 -14.21
C GLN A 123 4.06 1.12 -13.61
N ARG A 124 4.49 2.17 -14.20
CA ARG A 124 3.94 3.42 -13.89
C ARG A 124 2.61 3.46 -14.46
N ALA A 125 1.72 2.88 -13.83
CA ALA A 125 0.38 2.92 -14.28
C ALA A 125 -0.25 4.01 -13.49
N ILE A 126 -0.78 4.94 -14.16
CA ILE A 126 -1.71 5.81 -13.53
C ILE A 126 -2.92 4.95 -13.39
N MET A 127 -3.19 4.54 -12.19
CA MET A 127 -4.31 3.67 -11.96
C MET A 127 -5.56 4.46 -12.17
N ASN A 128 -6.28 4.08 -13.15
CA ASN A 128 -7.55 4.74 -13.38
C ASN A 128 -8.56 4.05 -12.55
N GLY A 129 -8.82 4.63 -11.51
CA GLY A 129 -9.61 4.18 -10.45
C GLY A 129 -10.79 3.36 -10.55
#